data_6f54f0a62224945b98ac2dca33e5fcc9
#
_entry.id   6f54f0a62224945b98ac2dca33e5fcc9
#
_cell.length_a   1.000
_cell.length_b   1.000
_cell.length_c   1.000
_cell.angle_alpha   90.00
_cell.angle_beta   90.00
_cell.angle_gamma   90.00
#
_symmetry.space_group_name_H-M   'P 1'
#
loop_
_entity.id
_entity.type
_entity.pdbx_description
1 polymer ?
#
loop_
_entity_poly.entity_id
_entity_poly.type
_entity_poly.pdbx_seq_one_letter_code
_entity_poly.pdbx_strand_id
1 'polypeptide(L)'
;MTFRVICRKEIIYKNSTSPLCLLFFQGKRKKAVGLGVSVALKHWDAEAQKVTDDCPDRDNIQFQITAKVKEYEKKIQRLEIMDIPVTFENLFEQNSKRLNCSVGEYLKQTIERLETLGKYGSASKHRSLLSRLSEFRSLNTRFDEIDLAFLRDFELFLRKEGNVNNSIATKFAIFKAAYNKALAEGLFLQKINPFAKYKVGSLWTRTRKRAITKEDIQKLVALEIAPNYRTDYAEFARDIFLFSYYTAGINFTDIATLRYCDIVDGRIYYSRHKTQKLLSFQLVPNAMRIIEKYSKANHAQEDYIFPILDRTEHKTAQQIFNRTHKVCLLYTSDA
;
A
#
# COMPACT_ATOMS: atom_id res chain seq x y z
N MET A 1 21.73 0.97 -28.23
CA MET A 1 22.28 2.33 -27.98
C MET A 1 23.78 2.20 -27.80
N THR A 2 24.60 3.11 -28.35
CA THR A 2 26.04 3.17 -28.16
C THR A 2 26.43 4.49 -27.53
N PHE A 3 27.56 4.55 -26.86
CA PHE A 3 28.11 5.81 -26.37
C PHE A 3 29.64 5.80 -26.42
N ARG A 4 30.22 6.98 -26.42
CA ARG A 4 31.67 7.18 -26.38
C ARG A 4 32.05 8.40 -25.55
N VAL A 5 33.26 8.41 -25.01
CA VAL A 5 33.82 9.58 -24.34
C VAL A 5 34.37 10.54 -25.39
N ILE A 6 34.03 11.81 -25.32
CA ILE A 6 34.54 12.86 -26.22
C ILE A 6 35.03 14.07 -25.42
N CYS A 7 36.01 14.75 -25.95
CA CYS A 7 36.40 16.09 -25.56
C CYS A 7 35.69 17.11 -26.47
N ARG A 8 34.94 18.06 -25.87
CA ARG A 8 34.21 19.09 -26.62
C ARG A 8 35.14 20.23 -27.04
N LYS A 9 35.80 20.07 -28.17
CA LYS A 9 36.79 21.00 -28.70
C LYS A 9 36.23 22.41 -28.95
N GLU A 10 34.94 22.50 -29.19
CA GLU A 10 34.21 23.76 -29.40
C GLU A 10 34.00 24.59 -28.13
N ILE A 11 34.25 24.02 -26.94
CA ILE A 11 34.13 24.70 -25.67
C ILE A 11 35.50 24.73 -25.00
N ILE A 12 36.07 25.93 -24.87
CA ILE A 12 37.35 26.14 -24.21
C ILE A 12 37.12 27.02 -22.97
N TYR A 13 37.48 26.53 -21.80
CA TYR A 13 37.39 27.28 -20.57
C TYR A 13 38.56 28.28 -20.41
N LYS A 14 38.43 29.22 -19.47
CA LYS A 14 39.47 30.24 -19.18
C LYS A 14 40.85 29.65 -18.83
N ASN A 15 40.89 28.43 -18.33
CA ASN A 15 42.10 27.67 -18.01
C ASN A 15 42.64 26.85 -19.17
N SER A 16 42.23 27.15 -20.42
CA SER A 16 42.64 26.46 -21.65
C SER A 16 42.34 24.97 -21.66
N THR A 17 41.32 24.52 -20.91
CA THR A 17 40.83 23.13 -20.94
C THR A 17 39.47 23.04 -21.62
N SER A 18 39.14 21.88 -22.15
CA SER A 18 37.86 21.55 -22.78
C SER A 18 37.13 20.47 -21.98
N PRO A 19 35.78 20.56 -21.80
CA PRO A 19 35.02 19.60 -21.00
C PRO A 19 34.95 18.24 -21.69
N LEU A 20 35.03 17.18 -20.87
CA LEU A 20 34.80 15.81 -21.30
C LEU A 20 33.31 15.43 -21.08
N CYS A 21 32.78 14.71 -22.06
CA CYS A 21 31.38 14.26 -22.05
C CYS A 21 31.25 12.81 -22.54
N LEU A 22 30.23 12.12 -22.04
CA LEU A 22 29.70 10.93 -22.68
C LEU A 22 28.72 11.34 -23.77
N LEU A 23 28.97 10.98 -25.03
CA LEU A 23 28.07 11.21 -26.15
C LEU A 23 27.36 9.91 -26.49
N PHE A 24 26.05 9.90 -26.29
CA PHE A 24 25.17 8.78 -26.60
C PHE A 24 24.54 8.93 -27.98
N PHE A 25 24.33 7.78 -28.65
CA PHE A 25 23.76 7.70 -30.01
C PHE A 25 22.55 6.74 -29.99
N GLN A 26 21.44 7.23 -30.59
CA GLN A 26 20.24 6.43 -30.86
C GLN A 26 19.72 6.78 -32.25
N GLY A 27 20.09 6.01 -33.26
CA GLY A 27 19.83 6.35 -34.65
C GLY A 27 20.44 7.70 -35.02
N LYS A 28 19.61 8.64 -35.52
CA LYS A 28 20.05 10.00 -35.84
C LYS A 28 20.14 10.97 -34.66
N ARG A 29 19.60 10.57 -33.48
CA ARG A 29 19.58 11.41 -32.26
C ARG A 29 20.88 11.25 -31.46
N LYS A 30 21.36 12.36 -30.90
CA LYS A 30 22.56 12.41 -30.05
C LYS A 30 22.25 13.14 -28.78
N LYS A 31 22.80 12.68 -27.65
CA LYS A 31 22.69 13.33 -26.33
C LYS A 31 24.03 13.29 -25.63
N ALA A 32 24.52 14.45 -25.16
CA ALA A 32 25.78 14.57 -24.44
C ALA A 32 25.53 14.74 -22.93
N VAL A 33 26.32 14.06 -22.10
CA VAL A 33 26.30 14.17 -20.66
C VAL A 33 27.70 14.55 -20.19
N GLY A 34 27.81 15.66 -19.47
CA GLY A 34 29.07 16.14 -18.91
C GLY A 34 29.64 15.16 -17.87
N LEU A 35 30.95 14.97 -17.91
CA LEU A 35 31.67 14.15 -16.91
C LEU A 35 32.10 14.91 -15.66
N GLY A 36 31.92 16.26 -15.68
CA GLY A 36 32.37 17.12 -14.58
C GLY A 36 33.87 17.41 -14.55
N VAL A 37 34.61 16.92 -15.55
CA VAL A 37 36.05 17.15 -15.72
C VAL A 37 36.35 17.76 -17.06
N SER A 38 37.49 18.47 -17.13
CA SER A 38 38.00 19.08 -18.37
C SER A 38 39.49 18.78 -18.51
N VAL A 39 39.96 18.77 -19.73
CA VAL A 39 41.37 18.46 -20.06
C VAL A 39 41.85 19.38 -21.18
N ALA A 40 43.14 19.75 -21.22
CA ALA A 40 43.71 20.44 -22.33
C ALA A 40 43.73 19.55 -23.57
N LEU A 41 43.39 20.08 -24.76
CA LEU A 41 43.22 19.28 -25.98
C LEU A 41 44.44 18.44 -26.32
N LYS A 42 45.66 18.90 -25.98
CA LYS A 42 46.91 18.17 -26.21
C LYS A 42 47.03 16.90 -25.34
N HIS A 43 46.32 16.81 -24.25
CA HIS A 43 46.29 15.68 -23.33
C HIS A 43 45.08 14.74 -23.51
N TRP A 44 44.38 14.85 -24.65
CA TRP A 44 43.22 14.01 -24.96
C TRP A 44 43.49 13.16 -26.21
N ASP A 45 43.52 11.83 -26.01
CA ASP A 45 43.53 10.88 -27.13
C ASP A 45 42.10 10.53 -27.54
N ALA A 46 41.70 10.98 -28.73
CA ALA A 46 40.34 10.80 -29.23
C ALA A 46 40.05 9.37 -29.73
N GLU A 47 41.10 8.63 -30.16
CA GLU A 47 40.96 7.25 -30.64
C GLU A 47 40.86 6.28 -29.46
N ALA A 48 41.78 6.42 -28.52
CA ALA A 48 41.78 5.60 -27.28
C ALA A 48 40.71 6.02 -26.31
N GLN A 49 40.08 7.20 -26.44
CA GLN A 49 39.09 7.81 -25.54
C GLN A 49 39.63 7.91 -24.10
N LYS A 50 40.91 8.29 -23.97
CA LYS A 50 41.64 8.35 -22.70
C LYS A 50 42.47 9.63 -22.60
N VAL A 51 42.84 9.93 -21.40
CA VAL A 51 43.82 11.00 -21.12
C VAL A 51 45.21 10.47 -21.38
N THR A 52 46.06 11.28 -22.03
CA THR A 52 47.44 10.92 -22.35
C THR A 52 48.33 10.81 -21.08
N ASP A 53 49.46 10.10 -21.18
CA ASP A 53 50.27 9.80 -19.99
C ASP A 53 51.00 11.04 -19.43
N ASP A 54 51.17 12.08 -20.22
CA ASP A 54 51.78 13.37 -19.87
C ASP A 54 50.79 14.38 -19.25
N CYS A 55 49.52 13.99 -19.04
CA CYS A 55 48.51 14.88 -18.46
C CYS A 55 48.70 15.08 -16.97
N PRO A 56 48.79 16.33 -16.50
CA PRO A 56 48.68 16.61 -15.07
C PRO A 56 47.36 16.09 -14.56
N ASP A 57 47.34 15.45 -13.38
CA ASP A 57 46.14 14.91 -12.74
C ASP A 57 45.44 13.76 -13.54
N ARG A 58 46.24 13.06 -14.37
CA ARG A 58 45.75 11.95 -15.24
C ARG A 58 44.90 10.93 -14.49
N ASP A 59 45.43 10.43 -13.36
CA ASP A 59 44.80 9.31 -12.63
C ASP A 59 43.41 9.70 -12.07
N ASN A 60 43.29 10.92 -11.56
CA ASN A 60 41.99 11.42 -11.06
C ASN A 60 40.99 11.61 -12.21
N ILE A 61 41.42 12.22 -13.30
CA ILE A 61 40.55 12.42 -14.47
C ILE A 61 40.11 11.08 -15.05
N GLN A 62 41.05 10.14 -15.21
CA GLN A 62 40.76 8.81 -15.76
C GLN A 62 39.85 8.01 -14.81
N PHE A 63 40.03 8.14 -13.49
CA PHE A 63 39.14 7.54 -12.50
C PHE A 63 37.69 8.06 -12.65
N GLN A 64 37.50 9.39 -12.79
CA GLN A 64 36.17 9.97 -12.97
C GLN A 64 35.52 9.55 -14.28
N ILE A 65 36.28 9.47 -15.39
CA ILE A 65 35.80 8.93 -16.66
C ILE A 65 35.31 7.49 -16.45
N THR A 66 36.16 6.64 -15.87
CA THR A 66 35.85 5.22 -15.67
C THR A 66 34.65 5.02 -14.75
N ALA A 67 34.55 5.81 -13.68
CA ALA A 67 33.40 5.76 -12.76
C ALA A 67 32.08 6.10 -13.47
N LYS A 68 32.09 7.16 -14.30
CA LYS A 68 30.88 7.56 -15.06
C LYS A 68 30.54 6.57 -16.16
N VAL A 69 31.50 6.06 -16.89
CA VAL A 69 31.28 4.99 -17.89
C VAL A 69 30.59 3.79 -17.21
N LYS A 70 31.14 3.26 -16.11
CA LYS A 70 30.58 2.15 -15.35
C LYS A 70 29.16 2.45 -14.82
N GLU A 71 28.87 3.70 -14.43
CA GLU A 71 27.54 4.11 -13.99
C GLU A 71 26.51 3.90 -15.12
N TYR A 72 26.82 4.37 -16.33
CA TYR A 72 25.91 4.25 -17.48
C TYR A 72 25.85 2.84 -18.04
N GLU A 73 26.95 2.11 -18.07
CA GLU A 73 26.95 0.66 -18.40
C GLU A 73 26.00 -0.11 -17.50
N LYS A 74 26.08 0.12 -16.18
CA LYS A 74 25.15 -0.49 -15.22
C LYS A 74 23.69 -0.09 -15.46
N LYS A 75 23.43 1.18 -15.85
CA LYS A 75 22.08 1.64 -16.18
C LYS A 75 21.54 0.94 -17.45
N ILE A 76 22.38 0.80 -18.49
CA ILE A 76 22.03 0.10 -19.73
C ILE A 76 21.75 -1.38 -19.43
N GLN A 77 22.66 -2.07 -18.75
CA GLN A 77 22.48 -3.47 -18.35
C GLN A 77 21.19 -3.67 -17.53
N ARG A 78 20.85 -2.72 -16.66
CA ARG A 78 19.61 -2.79 -15.90
C ARG A 78 18.37 -2.74 -16.80
N LEU A 79 18.35 -1.86 -17.80
CA LEU A 79 17.25 -1.77 -18.77
C LEU A 79 17.14 -3.06 -19.58
N GLU A 80 18.27 -3.62 -20.04
CA GLU A 80 18.32 -4.88 -20.78
C GLU A 80 17.83 -6.07 -19.95
N ILE A 81 18.26 -6.19 -18.70
CA ILE A 81 17.79 -7.25 -17.76
C ILE A 81 16.27 -7.15 -17.51
N MET A 82 15.72 -5.94 -17.58
CA MET A 82 14.29 -5.68 -17.41
C MET A 82 13.46 -5.85 -18.69
N ASP A 83 14.10 -6.20 -19.79
CA ASP A 83 13.47 -6.24 -21.12
C ASP A 83 12.84 -4.89 -21.53
N ILE A 84 13.44 -3.78 -21.04
CA ILE A 84 13.02 -2.42 -21.36
C ILE A 84 13.92 -1.88 -22.49
N PRO A 85 13.35 -1.38 -23.60
CA PRO A 85 14.14 -0.81 -24.68
C PRO A 85 15.08 0.30 -24.18
N VAL A 86 16.37 0.22 -24.55
CA VAL A 86 17.36 1.25 -24.18
C VAL A 86 17.16 2.47 -25.08
N THR A 87 16.34 3.41 -24.63
CA THR A 87 16.04 4.68 -25.30
C THR A 87 16.54 5.87 -24.48
N PHE A 88 16.64 7.09 -25.09
CA PHE A 88 17.00 8.29 -24.33
C PHE A 88 16.01 8.58 -23.23
N GLU A 89 14.72 8.37 -23.48
CA GLU A 89 13.65 8.56 -22.52
C GLU A 89 13.84 7.63 -21.30
N ASN A 90 14.15 6.36 -21.56
CA ASN A 90 14.34 5.36 -20.50
C ASN A 90 15.67 5.53 -19.75
N LEU A 91 16.71 6.01 -20.44
CA LEU A 91 18.03 6.18 -19.84
C LEU A 91 18.19 7.49 -19.05
N PHE A 92 17.53 8.59 -19.50
CA PHE A 92 17.78 9.93 -18.96
C PHE A 92 16.60 10.62 -18.27
N GLU A 93 15.33 10.36 -18.64
CA GLU A 93 14.25 11.29 -18.28
C GLU A 93 13.16 10.81 -17.31
N GLN A 94 12.85 9.56 -17.19
CA GLN A 94 11.73 9.17 -16.34
C GLN A 94 11.98 8.03 -15.35
N ASN A 95 12.89 7.15 -15.63
CA ASN A 95 13.11 5.98 -14.77
C ASN A 95 13.93 6.29 -13.52
N SER A 96 14.71 7.39 -13.49
CA SER A 96 15.47 7.74 -12.28
C SER A 96 14.55 8.11 -11.10
N LYS A 97 13.44 8.78 -11.35
CA LYS A 97 12.41 9.06 -10.29
C LYS A 97 11.60 7.83 -9.94
N ARG A 98 11.25 6.99 -10.94
CA ARG A 98 10.54 5.71 -10.68
C ARG A 98 11.43 4.68 -10.01
N LEU A 99 12.68 4.54 -10.45
CA LEU A 99 13.68 3.61 -9.87
C LEU A 99 14.18 4.02 -8.47
N ASN A 100 13.81 5.20 -7.97
CA ASN A 100 14.16 5.69 -6.64
C ASN A 100 12.95 5.81 -5.70
N CYS A 101 11.82 5.21 -6.05
CA CYS A 101 10.65 5.24 -5.19
C CYS A 101 10.93 4.53 -3.86
N SER A 102 10.76 5.23 -2.76
CA SER A 102 10.88 4.64 -1.43
C SER A 102 9.65 3.79 -1.08
N VAL A 103 9.81 2.88 -0.14
CA VAL A 103 8.70 2.08 0.39
C VAL A 103 7.61 2.96 0.96
N GLY A 104 8.01 4.03 1.68
CA GLY A 104 7.07 4.98 2.27
C GLY A 104 6.24 5.73 1.24
N GLU A 105 6.87 6.24 0.17
CA GLU A 105 6.17 6.93 -0.93
C GLU A 105 5.20 6.00 -1.66
N TYR A 106 5.63 4.78 -1.97
CA TYR A 106 4.79 3.80 -2.63
C TYR A 106 3.54 3.43 -1.80
N LEU A 107 3.73 3.21 -0.50
CA LEU A 107 2.61 2.91 0.39
C LEU A 107 1.66 4.10 0.52
N LYS A 108 2.15 5.35 0.62
CA LYS A 108 1.31 6.55 0.63
C LYS A 108 0.47 6.67 -0.64
N GLN A 109 1.09 6.54 -1.82
CA GLN A 109 0.37 6.54 -3.10
C GLN A 109 -0.66 5.40 -3.21
N THR A 110 -0.32 4.22 -2.67
CA THR A 110 -1.25 3.07 -2.64
C THR A 110 -2.44 3.36 -1.74
N ILE A 111 -2.24 4.00 -0.58
CA ILE A 111 -3.31 4.41 0.34
C ILE A 111 -4.24 5.40 -0.35
N GLU A 112 -3.71 6.45 -0.97
CA GLU A 112 -4.49 7.45 -1.70
C GLU A 112 -5.35 6.83 -2.81
N ARG A 113 -4.77 5.91 -3.60
CA ARG A 113 -5.52 5.16 -4.63
C ARG A 113 -6.64 4.32 -4.04
N LEU A 114 -6.40 3.65 -2.90
CA LEU A 114 -7.42 2.85 -2.23
C LEU A 114 -8.55 3.71 -1.68
N GLU A 115 -8.25 4.89 -1.16
CA GLU A 115 -9.25 5.86 -0.68
C GLU A 115 -10.10 6.40 -1.82
N THR A 116 -9.47 6.80 -2.93
CA THR A 116 -10.17 7.24 -4.16
C THR A 116 -11.13 6.16 -4.67
N LEU A 117 -10.75 4.88 -4.52
CA LEU A 117 -11.60 3.74 -4.89
C LEU A 117 -12.63 3.35 -3.81
N GLY A 118 -12.75 4.11 -2.72
CA GLY A 118 -13.66 3.82 -1.60
C GLY A 118 -13.27 2.59 -0.77
N LYS A 119 -12.05 2.04 -0.95
CA LYS A 119 -11.57 0.84 -0.25
C LYS A 119 -10.92 1.18 1.09
N TYR A 120 -11.62 1.92 1.94
CA TYR A 120 -11.11 2.47 3.21
C TYR A 120 -10.56 1.41 4.18
N GLY A 121 -11.20 0.24 4.27
CA GLY A 121 -10.70 -0.87 5.09
C GLY A 121 -9.33 -1.41 4.64
N SER A 122 -9.08 -1.44 3.33
CA SER A 122 -7.76 -1.78 2.79
C SER A 122 -6.76 -0.65 3.01
N ALA A 123 -7.15 0.61 2.80
CA ALA A 123 -6.33 1.78 3.08
C ALA A 123 -5.88 1.82 4.54
N SER A 124 -6.78 1.56 5.50
CA SER A 124 -6.49 1.51 6.94
C SER A 124 -5.42 0.47 7.27
N LYS A 125 -5.48 -0.72 6.65
CA LYS A 125 -4.45 -1.76 6.84
C LYS A 125 -3.08 -1.33 6.30
N HIS A 126 -3.04 -0.65 5.15
CA HIS A 126 -1.80 -0.10 4.58
C HIS A 126 -1.24 1.03 5.46
N ARG A 127 -2.09 1.89 6.05
CA ARG A 127 -1.66 2.90 7.03
C ARG A 127 -1.05 2.26 8.27
N SER A 128 -1.65 1.18 8.78
CA SER A 128 -1.09 0.44 9.92
C SER A 128 0.29 -0.15 9.61
N LEU A 129 0.51 -0.66 8.38
CA LEU A 129 1.83 -1.09 7.94
C LEU A 129 2.81 0.07 7.84
N LEU A 130 2.40 1.18 7.20
CA LEU A 130 3.22 2.37 7.01
C LEU A 130 3.68 2.95 8.36
N SER A 131 2.77 3.06 9.34
CA SER A 131 3.09 3.51 10.70
C SER A 131 4.15 2.62 11.36
N ARG A 132 3.98 1.30 11.32
CA ARG A 132 4.97 0.37 11.91
C ARG A 132 6.31 0.37 11.20
N LEU A 133 6.33 0.56 9.88
CA LEU A 133 7.58 0.73 9.15
C LEU A 133 8.28 2.03 9.50
N SER A 134 7.55 3.13 9.71
CA SER A 134 8.13 4.43 10.12
C SER A 134 8.75 4.41 11.51
N GLU A 135 8.20 3.60 12.41
CA GLU A 135 8.74 3.38 13.75
C GLU A 135 9.97 2.47 13.74
N PHE A 136 10.00 1.51 12.80
CA PHE A 136 11.09 0.55 12.66
C PHE A 136 12.32 1.14 11.95
N ARG A 137 12.12 1.79 10.81
CA ARG A 137 13.19 2.41 10.00
C ARG A 137 12.66 3.60 9.20
N SER A 138 13.59 4.36 8.60
CA SER A 138 13.24 5.49 7.73
C SER A 138 12.29 5.07 6.61
N LEU A 139 11.26 5.86 6.37
CA LEU A 139 10.34 5.69 5.23
C LEU A 139 11.01 5.92 3.87
N ASN A 140 12.23 6.50 3.86
CA ASN A 140 13.04 6.64 2.65
C ASN A 140 13.77 5.36 2.28
N THR A 141 13.64 4.27 3.07
CA THR A 141 14.15 2.94 2.73
C THR A 141 13.69 2.53 1.34
N ARG A 142 14.61 2.11 0.49
CA ARG A 142 14.33 1.71 -0.89
C ARG A 142 13.93 0.24 -0.94
N PHE A 143 13.19 -0.14 -1.97
CA PHE A 143 12.77 -1.53 -2.15
C PHE A 143 13.95 -2.49 -2.37
N ASP A 144 15.05 -2.05 -2.99
CA ASP A 144 16.26 -2.85 -3.21
C ASP A 144 17.12 -3.06 -1.95
N GLU A 145 16.85 -2.31 -0.88
CA GLU A 145 17.46 -2.49 0.44
C GLU A 145 16.71 -3.53 1.30
N ILE A 146 15.53 -3.98 0.85
CA ILE A 146 14.75 -4.98 1.56
C ILE A 146 15.31 -6.37 1.24
N ASP A 147 16.04 -6.92 2.17
CA ASP A 147 16.59 -8.28 2.12
C ASP A 147 15.92 -9.19 3.17
N LEU A 148 16.40 -10.41 3.29
CA LEU A 148 15.89 -11.37 4.27
C LEU A 148 16.18 -10.94 5.72
N ALA A 149 17.30 -10.25 5.96
CA ALA A 149 17.67 -9.74 7.29
C ALA A 149 16.68 -8.64 7.70
N PHE A 150 16.40 -7.68 6.79
CA PHE A 150 15.38 -6.64 7.02
C PHE A 150 14.04 -7.24 7.44
N LEU A 151 13.56 -8.29 6.74
CA LEU A 151 12.27 -8.92 7.06
C LEU A 151 12.27 -9.58 8.44
N ARG A 152 13.37 -10.24 8.83
CA ARG A 152 13.52 -10.85 10.15
C ARG A 152 13.59 -9.80 11.27
N ASP A 153 14.33 -8.73 11.05
CA ASP A 153 14.46 -7.63 12.01
C ASP A 153 13.11 -6.91 12.20
N PHE A 154 12.35 -6.70 11.11
CA PHE A 154 11.01 -6.12 11.19
C PHE A 154 10.02 -7.04 11.92
N GLU A 155 10.09 -8.36 11.70
CA GLU A 155 9.30 -9.32 12.48
C GLU A 155 9.64 -9.24 13.97
N LEU A 156 10.93 -9.22 14.31
CA LEU A 156 11.40 -9.13 15.69
C LEU A 156 10.93 -7.83 16.35
N PHE A 157 11.01 -6.71 15.63
CA PHE A 157 10.48 -5.42 16.09
C PHE A 157 8.97 -5.51 16.39
N LEU A 158 8.16 -6.04 15.47
CA LEU A 158 6.72 -6.19 15.69
C LEU A 158 6.38 -7.08 16.88
N ARG A 159 7.18 -8.12 17.14
CA ARG A 159 7.01 -8.99 18.31
C ARG A 159 7.34 -8.27 19.61
N LYS A 160 8.41 -7.48 19.64
CA LYS A 160 8.78 -6.64 20.80
C LYS A 160 7.69 -5.62 21.14
N GLU A 161 7.02 -5.08 20.10
CA GLU A 161 5.87 -4.18 20.25
C GLU A 161 4.56 -4.91 20.63
N GLY A 162 4.61 -6.19 21.01
CA GLY A 162 3.46 -6.95 21.48
C GLY A 162 2.47 -7.38 20.39
N ASN A 163 2.84 -7.30 19.09
CA ASN A 163 1.94 -7.75 18.04
C ASN A 163 1.79 -9.26 18.04
N VAL A 164 0.54 -9.75 18.02
CA VAL A 164 0.24 -11.18 17.88
C VAL A 164 0.50 -11.70 16.48
N ASN A 165 0.75 -13.02 16.34
CA ASN A 165 1.13 -13.67 15.08
C ASN A 165 0.25 -13.28 13.89
N ASN A 166 -1.08 -13.33 14.01
CA ASN A 166 -1.99 -13.02 12.91
C ASN A 166 -1.96 -11.53 12.51
N SER A 167 -1.65 -10.63 13.46
CA SER A 167 -1.44 -9.21 13.17
C SER A 167 -0.14 -9.00 12.38
N ILE A 168 0.93 -9.70 12.77
CA ILE A 168 2.21 -9.71 12.05
C ILE A 168 2.01 -10.29 10.64
N ALA A 169 1.37 -11.46 10.53
CA ALA A 169 1.07 -12.12 9.25
C ALA A 169 0.30 -11.20 8.30
N THR A 170 -0.69 -10.46 8.80
CA THR A 170 -1.47 -9.49 8.00
C THR A 170 -0.56 -8.37 7.46
N LYS A 171 0.30 -7.77 8.30
CA LYS A 171 1.24 -6.74 7.89
C LYS A 171 2.22 -7.25 6.82
N PHE A 172 2.79 -8.44 7.04
CA PHE A 172 3.70 -9.07 6.08
C PHE A 172 3.01 -9.47 4.77
N ALA A 173 1.75 -9.90 4.80
CA ALA A 173 0.99 -10.18 3.58
C ALA A 173 0.80 -8.92 2.73
N ILE A 174 0.49 -7.78 3.36
CA ILE A 174 0.35 -6.49 2.70
C ILE A 174 1.71 -6.02 2.16
N PHE A 175 2.77 -6.14 2.96
CA PHE A 175 4.11 -5.74 2.57
C PHE A 175 4.63 -6.57 1.39
N LYS A 176 4.44 -7.90 1.42
CA LYS A 176 4.75 -8.78 0.29
C LYS A 176 3.98 -8.40 -0.97
N ALA A 177 2.69 -8.10 -0.85
CA ALA A 177 1.87 -7.69 -1.99
C ALA A 177 2.36 -6.35 -2.57
N ALA A 178 2.67 -5.36 -1.72
CA ALA A 178 3.23 -4.08 -2.15
C ALA A 178 4.60 -4.24 -2.82
N TYR A 179 5.50 -5.04 -2.23
CA TYR A 179 6.81 -5.36 -2.77
C TYR A 179 6.72 -6.00 -4.16
N ASN A 180 5.92 -7.05 -4.29
CA ASN A 180 5.77 -7.78 -5.56
C ASN A 180 5.13 -6.89 -6.64
N LYS A 181 4.19 -6.02 -6.26
CA LYS A 181 3.56 -5.09 -7.19
C LYS A 181 4.54 -4.02 -7.65
N ALA A 182 5.33 -3.42 -6.75
CA ALA A 182 6.36 -2.47 -7.06
C ALA A 182 7.45 -3.08 -7.97
N LEU A 183 7.81 -4.36 -7.74
CA LEU A 183 8.73 -5.11 -8.59
C LEU A 183 8.14 -5.33 -9.99
N ALA A 184 6.87 -5.73 -10.10
CA ALA A 184 6.18 -5.92 -11.38
C ALA A 184 5.99 -4.59 -12.14
N GLU A 185 5.84 -3.47 -11.43
CA GLU A 185 5.78 -2.11 -11.99
C GLU A 185 7.18 -1.58 -12.41
N GLY A 186 8.26 -2.34 -12.17
CA GLY A 186 9.62 -1.98 -12.55
C GLY A 186 10.22 -0.83 -11.73
N LEU A 187 9.76 -0.62 -10.50
CA LEU A 187 10.22 0.48 -9.65
C LEU A 187 11.60 0.23 -9.03
N PHE A 188 12.05 -1.02 -9.03
CA PHE A 188 13.38 -1.43 -8.56
C PHE A 188 13.76 -2.77 -9.18
N LEU A 189 15.04 -3.15 -9.05
CA LEU A 189 15.56 -4.43 -9.50
C LEU A 189 16.01 -5.27 -8.32
N GLN A 190 15.61 -6.52 -8.30
CA GLN A 190 16.06 -7.47 -7.30
C GLN A 190 16.33 -8.83 -7.93
N LYS A 191 17.57 -9.33 -7.80
CA LYS A 191 17.94 -10.65 -8.34
C LYS A 191 17.22 -11.79 -7.62
N ILE A 192 17.02 -11.65 -6.30
CA ILE A 192 16.36 -12.65 -5.46
C ILE A 192 15.30 -11.94 -4.64
N ASN A 193 14.03 -12.31 -4.85
CA ASN A 193 12.93 -11.78 -4.05
C ASN A 193 13.05 -12.30 -2.60
N PRO A 194 13.23 -11.43 -1.59
CA PRO A 194 13.38 -11.87 -0.19
C PRO A 194 12.15 -12.62 0.33
N PHE A 195 10.95 -12.30 -0.16
CA PHE A 195 9.72 -12.99 0.19
C PHE A 195 9.59 -14.40 -0.43
N ALA A 196 10.48 -14.80 -1.35
CA ALA A 196 10.56 -16.19 -1.80
C ALA A 196 11.11 -17.09 -0.70
N LYS A 197 12.09 -16.58 0.07
CA LYS A 197 12.71 -17.29 1.21
C LYS A 197 11.96 -17.06 2.52
N TYR A 198 11.37 -15.88 2.72
CA TYR A 198 10.59 -15.53 3.92
C TYR A 198 9.14 -16.02 3.76
N LYS A 199 8.78 -17.09 4.46
CA LYS A 199 7.47 -17.74 4.35
C LYS A 199 6.42 -17.03 5.22
N VAL A 200 5.76 -16.01 4.70
CA VAL A 200 4.66 -15.30 5.41
C VAL A 200 3.57 -16.25 5.91
N GLY A 201 3.32 -17.35 5.20
CA GLY A 201 2.33 -18.36 5.58
C GLY A 201 2.58 -19.01 6.93
N SER A 202 3.85 -19.13 7.37
CA SER A 202 4.21 -19.72 8.67
C SER A 202 3.84 -18.85 9.87
N LEU A 203 3.57 -17.56 9.65
CA LEU A 203 3.14 -16.64 10.71
C LEU A 203 1.67 -16.79 11.10
N TRP A 204 0.85 -17.43 10.24
CA TRP A 204 -0.56 -17.61 10.53
C TRP A 204 -0.78 -18.70 11.58
N THR A 205 -1.48 -18.34 12.64
CA THR A 205 -1.91 -19.27 13.69
C THR A 205 -3.42 -19.44 13.63
N ARG A 206 -3.86 -20.69 13.83
CA ARG A 206 -5.28 -20.97 13.95
C ARG A 206 -5.81 -20.35 15.24
N THR A 207 -6.87 -19.56 15.13
CA THR A 207 -7.60 -19.04 16.28
C THR A 207 -8.74 -19.99 16.62
N ARG A 208 -9.02 -20.15 17.93
CA ARG A 208 -10.19 -20.91 18.39
C ARG A 208 -11.46 -20.27 17.81
N LYS A 209 -12.30 -21.08 17.19
CA LYS A 209 -13.63 -20.62 16.80
C LYS A 209 -14.44 -20.33 18.06
N ARG A 210 -14.91 -19.11 18.19
CA ARG A 210 -15.83 -18.70 19.25
C ARG A 210 -17.25 -18.89 18.74
N ALA A 211 -17.72 -20.14 18.69
CA ALA A 211 -19.11 -20.42 18.40
C ALA A 211 -19.91 -20.21 19.68
N ILE A 212 -21.00 -19.49 19.61
CA ILE A 212 -21.97 -19.33 20.68
C ILE A 212 -23.02 -20.44 20.56
N THR A 213 -23.44 -21.01 21.66
CA THR A 213 -24.44 -22.08 21.67
C THR A 213 -25.84 -21.51 21.53
N LYS A 214 -26.83 -22.37 21.24
CA LYS A 214 -28.24 -21.96 21.18
C LYS A 214 -28.75 -21.55 22.56
N GLU A 215 -28.27 -22.22 23.61
CA GLU A 215 -28.56 -21.91 25.00
C GLU A 215 -28.05 -20.52 25.42
N ASP A 216 -26.83 -20.15 24.92
CA ASP A 216 -26.28 -18.83 25.19
C ASP A 216 -27.05 -17.72 24.43
N ILE A 217 -27.55 -18.01 23.23
CA ILE A 217 -28.46 -17.09 22.51
C ILE A 217 -29.75 -16.90 23.34
N GLN A 218 -30.33 -17.97 23.91
CA GLN A 218 -31.52 -17.84 24.75
C GLN A 218 -31.26 -16.98 25.98
N LYS A 219 -30.10 -17.14 26.64
CA LYS A 219 -29.68 -16.28 27.76
C LYS A 219 -29.55 -14.82 27.33
N LEU A 220 -28.97 -14.55 26.13
CA LEU A 220 -28.89 -13.18 25.60
C LEU A 220 -30.25 -12.56 25.33
N VAL A 221 -31.22 -13.35 24.83
CA VAL A 221 -32.60 -12.90 24.61
C VAL A 221 -33.28 -12.57 25.94
N ALA A 222 -33.06 -13.37 26.97
CA ALA A 222 -33.65 -13.20 28.31
C ALA A 222 -32.88 -12.21 29.19
N LEU A 223 -31.73 -11.67 28.72
CA LEU A 223 -30.87 -10.80 29.52
C LEU A 223 -31.56 -9.47 29.82
N GLU A 224 -31.86 -9.24 31.12
CA GLU A 224 -32.26 -7.91 31.59
C GLU A 224 -31.01 -7.06 31.85
N ILE A 225 -30.93 -5.92 31.16
CA ILE A 225 -29.82 -5.00 31.31
C ILE A 225 -30.19 -3.97 32.38
N ALA A 226 -29.42 -3.97 33.47
CA ALA A 226 -29.67 -3.04 34.59
C ALA A 226 -29.51 -1.58 34.11
N PRO A 227 -30.39 -0.67 34.57
CA PRO A 227 -30.32 0.74 34.20
C PRO A 227 -29.01 1.38 34.68
N ASN A 228 -28.23 1.89 33.74
CA ASN A 228 -27.05 2.70 34.00
C ASN A 228 -26.81 3.64 32.82
N TYR A 229 -25.79 4.48 32.88
CA TYR A 229 -25.48 5.46 31.81
C TYR A 229 -25.10 4.83 30.45
N ARG A 230 -24.91 3.51 30.38
CA ARG A 230 -24.59 2.75 29.14
C ARG A 230 -25.72 1.81 28.71
N THR A 231 -26.87 1.83 29.38
CA THR A 231 -27.96 0.86 29.14
C THR A 231 -28.39 0.87 27.67
N ASP A 232 -28.61 2.04 27.08
CA ASP A 232 -29.04 2.15 25.68
C ASP A 232 -28.02 1.53 24.72
N TYR A 233 -26.71 1.70 24.98
CA TYR A 233 -25.67 1.09 24.19
C TYR A 233 -25.63 -0.43 24.35
N ALA A 234 -25.78 -0.94 25.54
CA ALA A 234 -25.74 -2.37 25.82
C ALA A 234 -26.96 -3.08 25.21
N GLU A 235 -28.16 -2.50 25.32
CA GLU A 235 -29.36 -3.01 24.66
C GLU A 235 -29.22 -3.02 23.16
N PHE A 236 -28.76 -1.91 22.57
CA PHE A 236 -28.56 -1.83 21.14
C PHE A 236 -27.51 -2.85 20.66
N ALA A 237 -26.38 -3.01 21.38
CA ALA A 237 -25.37 -4.00 21.03
C ALA A 237 -25.91 -5.43 21.05
N ARG A 238 -26.69 -5.79 22.11
CA ARG A 238 -27.39 -7.08 22.20
C ARG A 238 -28.32 -7.29 21.01
N ASP A 239 -29.17 -6.30 20.71
CA ASP A 239 -30.19 -6.39 19.67
C ASP A 239 -29.56 -6.50 18.27
N ILE A 240 -28.49 -5.75 17.99
CA ILE A 240 -27.74 -5.87 16.72
C ILE A 240 -27.07 -7.23 16.60
N PHE A 241 -26.50 -7.77 17.69
CA PHE A 241 -25.94 -9.11 17.69
C PHE A 241 -27.01 -10.17 17.41
N LEU A 242 -28.17 -10.09 18.07
CA LEU A 242 -29.30 -10.98 17.85
C LEU A 242 -29.87 -10.84 16.44
N PHE A 243 -29.96 -9.61 15.91
CA PHE A 243 -30.34 -9.38 14.52
C PHE A 243 -29.40 -10.08 13.56
N SER A 244 -28.09 -9.93 13.75
CA SER A 244 -27.09 -10.66 12.96
C SER A 244 -27.32 -12.18 13.02
N TYR A 245 -27.58 -12.73 14.20
CA TYR A 245 -27.85 -14.15 14.39
C TYR A 245 -29.11 -14.59 13.63
N TYR A 246 -30.23 -13.86 13.77
CA TYR A 246 -31.50 -14.17 13.10
C TYR A 246 -31.48 -13.95 11.59
N THR A 247 -30.49 -13.24 11.07
CA THR A 247 -30.30 -12.95 9.65
C THR A 247 -29.11 -13.68 9.05
N ALA A 248 -28.85 -14.92 9.50
CA ALA A 248 -27.83 -15.82 9.00
C ALA A 248 -26.37 -15.24 9.02
N GLY A 249 -26.07 -14.36 9.97
CA GLY A 249 -24.72 -13.83 10.18
C GLY A 249 -24.38 -12.64 9.28
N ILE A 250 -25.33 -11.78 9.00
CA ILE A 250 -25.05 -10.49 8.36
C ILE A 250 -24.03 -9.71 9.22
N ASN A 251 -23.00 -9.17 8.60
CA ASN A 251 -21.98 -8.48 9.38
C ASN A 251 -22.42 -7.05 9.75
N PHE A 252 -21.76 -6.48 10.77
CA PHE A 252 -22.11 -5.17 11.32
C PHE A 252 -22.10 -4.05 10.26
N THR A 253 -21.12 -4.05 9.34
CA THR A 253 -21.03 -3.02 8.28
C THR A 253 -22.24 -3.08 7.35
N ASP A 254 -22.68 -4.29 6.98
CA ASP A 254 -23.85 -4.48 6.13
C ASP A 254 -25.13 -4.11 6.90
N ILE A 255 -25.25 -4.48 8.21
CA ILE A 255 -26.38 -4.04 9.06
C ILE A 255 -26.46 -2.52 9.14
N ALA A 256 -25.34 -1.84 9.34
CA ALA A 256 -25.30 -0.38 9.48
C ALA A 256 -25.79 0.36 8.23
N THR A 257 -25.71 -0.26 7.07
CA THR A 257 -26.09 0.33 5.79
C THR A 257 -27.45 -0.12 5.25
N LEU A 258 -28.13 -1.04 5.97
CA LEU A 258 -29.48 -1.48 5.58
C LEU A 258 -30.48 -0.32 5.63
N ARG A 259 -31.33 -0.25 4.61
CA ARG A 259 -32.41 0.74 4.46
C ARG A 259 -33.77 0.05 4.44
N TYR A 260 -34.83 0.81 4.67
CA TYR A 260 -36.17 0.26 4.58
C TYR A 260 -36.53 -0.22 3.17
N CYS A 261 -36.04 0.43 2.10
CA CYS A 261 -36.20 -0.04 0.72
C CYS A 261 -35.53 -1.39 0.43
N ASP A 262 -34.61 -1.86 1.26
CA ASP A 262 -34.01 -3.17 1.14
C ASP A 262 -34.91 -4.31 1.63
N ILE A 263 -36.06 -3.97 2.23
CA ILE A 263 -37.07 -4.94 2.71
C ILE A 263 -38.24 -4.95 1.72
N VAL A 264 -38.43 -6.08 1.06
CA VAL A 264 -39.56 -6.30 0.12
C VAL A 264 -40.24 -7.61 0.49
N ASP A 265 -41.56 -7.59 0.71
CA ASP A 265 -42.37 -8.76 1.06
C ASP A 265 -41.81 -9.60 2.21
N GLY A 266 -41.34 -8.92 3.26
CA GLY A 266 -40.75 -9.57 4.43
C GLY A 266 -39.38 -10.23 4.18
N ARG A 267 -38.71 -9.94 3.07
CA ARG A 267 -37.35 -10.37 2.74
C ARG A 267 -36.41 -9.18 2.70
N ILE A 268 -35.18 -9.37 3.18
CA ILE A 268 -34.09 -8.42 2.96
C ILE A 268 -33.34 -8.80 1.68
N TYR A 269 -33.03 -7.78 0.87
CA TYR A 269 -32.15 -7.84 -0.29
C TYR A 269 -31.02 -6.84 -0.08
N TYR A 270 -29.76 -7.28 -0.02
CA TYR A 270 -28.64 -6.37 0.12
C TYR A 270 -27.40 -6.87 -0.62
N SER A 271 -26.56 -5.93 -1.03
CA SER A 271 -25.27 -6.24 -1.62
C SER A 271 -24.19 -6.24 -0.53
N ARG A 272 -23.55 -7.40 -0.30
CA ARG A 272 -22.51 -7.51 0.71
C ARG A 272 -21.35 -6.57 0.43
N HIS A 273 -21.04 -5.66 1.32
CA HIS A 273 -20.02 -4.61 1.15
C HIS A 273 -18.66 -5.15 0.74
N LYS A 274 -18.22 -6.27 1.35
CA LYS A 274 -16.90 -6.86 1.11
C LYS A 274 -16.74 -7.53 -0.26
N THR A 275 -17.79 -8.14 -0.80
CA THR A 275 -17.71 -9.01 -1.98
C THR A 275 -18.61 -8.56 -3.12
N GLN A 276 -19.45 -7.54 -2.91
CA GLN A 276 -20.46 -7.05 -3.84
C GLN A 276 -21.45 -8.14 -4.32
N LYS A 277 -21.56 -9.22 -3.53
CA LYS A 277 -22.48 -10.30 -3.81
C LYS A 277 -23.87 -9.93 -3.30
N LEU A 278 -24.87 -10.00 -4.16
CA LEU A 278 -26.26 -9.85 -3.78
C LEU A 278 -26.70 -11.05 -2.93
N LEU A 279 -27.25 -10.77 -1.77
CA LEU A 279 -27.78 -11.75 -0.82
C LEU A 279 -29.23 -11.41 -0.49
N SER A 280 -30.02 -12.44 -0.24
CA SER A 280 -31.38 -12.26 0.25
C SER A 280 -31.76 -13.37 1.21
N PHE A 281 -32.58 -13.06 2.21
CA PHE A 281 -33.16 -14.03 3.13
C PHE A 281 -34.50 -13.52 3.69
N GLN A 282 -35.37 -14.48 4.07
CA GLN A 282 -36.65 -14.18 4.71
C GLN A 282 -36.37 -13.69 6.14
N LEU A 283 -37.03 -12.59 6.54
CA LEU A 283 -36.99 -12.10 7.90
C LEU A 283 -37.85 -13.01 8.80
N VAL A 284 -37.23 -13.52 9.84
CA VAL A 284 -37.93 -14.25 10.90
C VAL A 284 -38.62 -13.26 11.86
N PRO A 285 -39.68 -13.66 12.59
CA PRO A 285 -40.43 -12.76 13.48
C PRO A 285 -39.55 -12.03 14.50
N ASN A 286 -38.53 -12.70 15.05
CA ASN A 286 -37.61 -12.09 15.99
C ASN A 286 -36.74 -10.97 15.37
N ALA A 287 -36.33 -11.13 14.10
CA ALA A 287 -35.63 -10.06 13.38
C ALA A 287 -36.53 -8.87 13.08
N MET A 288 -37.80 -9.15 12.72
CA MET A 288 -38.80 -8.09 12.51
C MET A 288 -39.06 -7.25 13.76
N ARG A 289 -39.21 -7.89 14.93
CA ARG A 289 -39.40 -7.17 16.21
C ARG A 289 -38.23 -6.24 16.53
N ILE A 290 -36.98 -6.64 16.17
CA ILE A 290 -35.82 -5.78 16.37
C ILE A 290 -35.88 -4.58 15.41
N ILE A 291 -36.26 -4.77 14.16
CA ILE A 291 -36.45 -3.67 13.21
C ILE A 291 -37.54 -2.70 13.73
N GLU A 292 -38.69 -3.21 14.15
CA GLU A 292 -39.79 -2.43 14.69
C GLU A 292 -39.40 -1.60 15.92
N LYS A 293 -38.57 -2.19 16.84
CA LYS A 293 -38.06 -1.49 18.03
C LYS A 293 -37.30 -0.23 17.69
N TYR A 294 -36.50 -0.24 16.61
CA TYR A 294 -35.67 0.89 16.17
C TYR A 294 -36.27 1.73 15.05
N SER A 295 -37.47 1.35 14.59
CA SER A 295 -38.18 2.07 13.54
C SER A 295 -38.69 3.43 14.03
N LYS A 296 -38.51 4.46 13.20
CA LYS A 296 -39.13 5.77 13.43
C LYS A 296 -40.52 5.79 12.82
N ALA A 297 -41.47 6.43 13.51
CA ALA A 297 -42.88 6.50 13.05
C ALA A 297 -43.03 7.05 11.59
N ASN A 298 -42.15 7.98 11.18
CA ASN A 298 -42.20 8.63 9.88
C ASN A 298 -40.86 8.42 9.13
N HIS A 299 -40.45 7.16 8.90
CA HIS A 299 -39.25 6.86 8.11
C HIS A 299 -39.54 6.93 6.60
N ALA A 300 -38.59 7.45 5.82
CA ALA A 300 -38.59 7.30 4.37
C ALA A 300 -38.00 5.93 3.99
N GLN A 301 -38.34 5.43 2.80
CA GLN A 301 -37.80 4.16 2.27
C GLN A 301 -36.26 4.15 2.20
N GLU A 302 -35.66 5.32 1.95
CA GLU A 302 -34.21 5.51 1.86
C GLU A 302 -33.50 5.67 3.21
N ASP A 303 -34.23 5.75 4.32
CA ASP A 303 -33.63 5.89 5.65
C ASP A 303 -33.00 4.57 6.12
N TYR A 304 -31.93 4.68 6.93
CA TYR A 304 -31.32 3.52 7.52
C TYR A 304 -32.22 2.92 8.61
N ILE A 305 -32.30 1.58 8.65
CA ILE A 305 -33.13 0.84 9.60
C ILE A 305 -32.64 1.08 11.03
N PHE A 306 -31.32 1.04 11.23
CA PHE A 306 -30.72 1.17 12.55
C PHE A 306 -30.10 2.55 12.76
N PRO A 307 -30.12 3.11 14.00
CA PRO A 307 -29.62 4.45 14.29
C PRO A 307 -28.07 4.49 14.39
N ILE A 308 -27.39 3.79 13.49
CA ILE A 308 -25.94 3.79 13.36
C ILE A 308 -25.49 4.93 12.45
N LEU A 309 -26.20 5.10 11.35
CA LEU A 309 -25.95 6.10 10.32
C LEU A 309 -27.16 7.03 10.18
N ASP A 310 -26.90 8.26 9.75
CA ASP A 310 -27.92 9.23 9.37
C ASP A 310 -27.65 9.73 7.94
N ARG A 311 -28.69 9.78 7.12
CA ARG A 311 -28.60 10.22 5.70
C ARG A 311 -28.16 11.67 5.55
N THR A 312 -28.51 12.51 6.49
CA THR A 312 -28.21 13.95 6.45
C THR A 312 -26.76 14.25 6.83
N GLU A 313 -26.19 13.44 7.74
CA GLU A 313 -24.83 13.60 8.27
C GLU A 313 -23.81 12.75 7.52
N HIS A 314 -24.15 11.50 7.15
CA HIS A 314 -23.24 10.52 6.58
C HIS A 314 -23.45 10.38 5.06
N LYS A 315 -23.06 11.41 4.30
CA LYS A 315 -23.28 11.53 2.85
C LYS A 315 -22.22 10.84 2.00
N THR A 316 -21.00 10.76 2.51
CA THR A 316 -19.86 10.18 1.76
C THR A 316 -19.52 8.77 2.27
N ALA A 317 -18.95 7.94 1.37
CA ALA A 317 -18.49 6.61 1.73
C ALA A 317 -17.45 6.63 2.87
N GLN A 318 -16.64 7.69 2.95
CA GLN A 318 -15.66 7.87 4.04
C GLN A 318 -16.34 8.16 5.38
N GLN A 319 -17.35 9.02 5.41
CA GLN A 319 -18.13 9.32 6.62
C GLN A 319 -18.85 8.06 7.12
N ILE A 320 -19.48 7.31 6.21
CA ILE A 320 -20.13 6.02 6.51
C ILE A 320 -19.11 5.03 7.10
N PHE A 321 -17.95 4.88 6.47
CA PHE A 321 -16.89 3.99 6.96
C PHE A 321 -16.40 4.40 8.36
N ASN A 322 -16.10 5.68 8.56
CA ASN A 322 -15.59 6.19 9.83
C ASN A 322 -16.60 6.00 10.96
N ARG A 323 -17.87 6.34 10.72
CA ARG A 323 -18.94 6.17 11.71
C ARG A 323 -19.17 4.70 12.04
N THR A 324 -19.32 3.85 11.03
CA THR A 324 -19.53 2.42 11.20
C THR A 324 -18.37 1.76 11.95
N HIS A 325 -17.13 2.13 11.62
CA HIS A 325 -15.96 1.61 12.33
C HIS A 325 -15.90 2.07 13.79
N LYS A 326 -16.19 3.34 14.06
CA LYS A 326 -16.22 3.89 15.42
C LYS A 326 -17.27 3.19 16.27
N VAL A 327 -18.49 3.02 15.77
CA VAL A 327 -19.58 2.36 16.47
C VAL A 327 -19.27 0.86 16.70
N CYS A 328 -18.73 0.17 15.67
CA CYS A 328 -18.31 -1.23 15.81
C CYS A 328 -17.29 -1.42 16.93
N LEU A 329 -16.30 -0.52 17.04
CA LEU A 329 -15.30 -0.60 18.13
C LEU A 329 -15.93 -0.39 19.51
N LEU A 330 -16.89 0.52 19.65
CA LEU A 330 -17.59 0.74 20.93
C LEU A 330 -18.33 -0.51 21.41
N TYR A 331 -18.87 -1.32 20.49
CA TYR A 331 -19.58 -2.55 20.84
C TYR A 331 -18.72 -3.81 20.93
N THR A 332 -17.45 -3.74 20.50
CA THR A 332 -16.54 -4.90 20.50
C THR A 332 -15.39 -4.79 21.50
N SER A 333 -15.06 -3.59 21.97
CA SER A 333 -13.94 -3.35 22.89
C SER A 333 -14.28 -3.55 24.36
N ASP A 334 -15.57 -3.48 24.73
CA ASP A 334 -16.06 -3.56 26.10
C ASP A 334 -16.91 -4.83 26.37
N ALA A 335 -16.88 -5.81 25.45
CA ALA A 335 -17.61 -7.08 25.59
C ALA A 335 -16.72 -8.21 26.11
#